data_2643536a52f1e97e722f32888439a48c
#
_entry.id   2643536a52f1e97e722f32888439a48c
#
_cell.length_a   1.000
_cell.length_b   1.000
_cell.length_c   1.000
_cell.angle_alpha   90.00
_cell.angle_beta   90.00
_cell.angle_gamma   90.00
#
_symmetry.space_group_name_H-M   'P 1'
#
loop_
_entity.id
_entity.type
_entity.pdbx_description
1 polymer ?
#
loop_
_entity_poly.entity_id
_entity_poly.type
_entity_poly.pdbx_seq_one_letter_code
_entity_poly.pdbx_strand_id
1 'polypeptide(L)'
;HGFDNRKMKVEAILSKTAVPKPARSGDIGSFLKPGTFEAATSETAVLGTVSQSSPSSIFYFSIDGDNQLSAAPNSLMQPRFDAAEQWRSLLASSVCFHTPDAYINPIGGALVMAADGAWDGKVWQHGAVGWRMPLPGWRAAYMGDFLGMPDRQRTHFDAYAKSQVTDVPVTEPHLMDEKNNLARGTYKWGTPMYSTGYICRNPEKNNQFHHYDMNLVYIDELLWHFQFDADTTYMRQMWPVIQRHLAWEKQAWDSDNDGLYDAYCCIWASDALQYNSGAVTHSSAYNYRSNRLAARIAEIIGENPKPYQDEADRILKAMNERLWLKDSGHWAEYQDFMGLKRVHRDAALWSIYTPIDCGVGTAEQNYSATRYVDRHTPHIPYIYKGTEYQTLSTSDWAPYEWSINNVAMAEVMHTVLAYYQAGRVEEAYCLLKANVLDFMYLGSSPANFGQLSKLDAATGEGYRDFADVTGISSRALIQGLYGITPNALEGECIIRPGFPAAWDSASVHTPYLDYAFKRVNGKDVFDVTQNFKRPLKLVIRQ
;
A
#
# COMPACT_ATOMS: atom_id res chain seq x y z
N HIS A 1 -13.85 3.61 15.98
CA HIS A 1 -15.14 4.31 16.07
C HIS A 1 -15.12 5.62 15.29
N GLY A 2 -14.83 5.60 14.01
CA GLY A 2 -14.84 6.76 13.15
C GLY A 2 -15.98 6.72 12.13
N PHE A 3 -17.16 6.29 12.52
CA PHE A 3 -18.32 6.58 11.70
C PHE A 3 -18.60 8.08 11.79
N ASP A 4 -18.48 8.76 10.67
CA ASP A 4 -19.01 10.10 10.50
C ASP A 4 -20.48 10.06 10.96
N ASN A 5 -20.84 10.91 11.91
CA ASN A 5 -22.20 11.02 12.46
C ASN A 5 -23.22 11.56 11.43
N ARG A 6 -22.96 11.41 10.14
CA ARG A 6 -23.94 11.73 9.11
C ARG A 6 -25.08 10.73 9.22
N LYS A 7 -26.25 11.22 9.53
CA LYS A 7 -27.47 10.42 9.54
C LYS A 7 -27.73 9.93 8.12
N MET A 8 -27.64 8.63 7.92
CA MET A 8 -27.97 8.01 6.65
C MET A 8 -29.46 7.65 6.65
N LYS A 9 -30.21 8.24 5.71
CA LYS A 9 -31.63 7.94 5.52
C LYS A 9 -31.75 6.99 4.33
N VAL A 10 -32.29 5.79 4.58
CA VAL A 10 -32.57 4.80 3.55
C VAL A 10 -34.06 4.79 3.27
N GLU A 11 -34.48 5.10 2.06
CA GLU A 11 -35.88 4.98 1.61
C GLU A 11 -35.99 3.86 0.58
N ALA A 12 -36.82 2.87 0.88
CA ALA A 12 -37.14 1.83 -0.10
C ALA A 12 -38.27 2.31 -1.01
N ILE A 13 -38.07 2.22 -2.32
CA ILE A 13 -39.09 2.51 -3.30
C ILE A 13 -39.85 1.22 -3.58
N LEU A 14 -41.05 1.17 -3.10
CA LEU A 14 -41.87 -0.01 -3.22
C LEU A 14 -42.83 0.11 -4.42
N SER A 15 -43.19 -1.04 -5.01
CA SER A 15 -44.23 -1.06 -6.05
C SER A 15 -45.56 -0.48 -5.50
N LYS A 16 -46.43 -0.06 -6.38
CA LYS A 16 -47.72 0.60 -6.05
C LYS A 16 -48.61 -0.12 -5.00
N THR A 17 -48.27 -1.36 -4.65
CA THR A 17 -49.00 -2.21 -3.70
C THR A 17 -48.37 -2.28 -2.30
N ALA A 18 -47.24 -1.64 -2.08
CA ALA A 18 -46.51 -1.71 -0.82
C ALA A 18 -46.77 -0.45 0.03
N VAL A 19 -47.13 -0.63 1.30
CA VAL A 19 -47.31 0.46 2.25
C VAL A 19 -46.07 0.55 3.14
N PRO A 20 -45.34 1.69 3.12
CA PRO A 20 -44.18 1.88 3.97
C PRO A 20 -44.55 1.83 5.46
N LYS A 21 -43.80 1.06 6.24
CA LYS A 21 -43.87 1.12 7.71
C LYS A 21 -42.49 1.54 8.25
N PRO A 22 -42.47 2.39 9.26
CA PRO A 22 -41.20 2.79 9.86
C PRO A 22 -40.53 1.62 10.61
N ALA A 23 -39.22 1.43 10.45
CA ALA A 23 -38.42 0.41 11.13
C ALA A 23 -37.34 1.04 12.00
N ARG A 24 -36.89 0.39 13.07
CA ARG A 24 -35.82 0.88 13.93
C ARG A 24 -34.49 0.81 13.22
N SER A 25 -33.65 1.86 13.38
CA SER A 25 -32.27 1.82 12.95
C SER A 25 -31.48 0.82 13.81
N GLY A 26 -30.66 0.00 13.20
CA GLY A 26 -29.68 -0.83 13.89
C GLY A 26 -29.71 -2.33 13.61
N ASP A 27 -30.75 -2.85 12.98
CA ASP A 27 -30.81 -4.29 12.66
C ASP A 27 -30.80 -4.55 11.15
N ILE A 28 -29.66 -4.23 10.51
CA ILE A 28 -29.45 -4.54 9.09
C ILE A 28 -29.57 -6.05 8.82
N GLY A 29 -29.20 -6.90 9.78
CA GLY A 29 -29.34 -8.34 9.65
C GLY A 29 -30.80 -8.81 9.51
N SER A 30 -31.73 -8.06 10.04
CA SER A 30 -33.16 -8.36 9.91
C SER A 30 -33.73 -7.99 8.53
N PHE A 31 -33.10 -7.07 7.81
CA PHE A 31 -33.51 -6.70 6.44
C PHE A 31 -33.40 -7.85 5.43
N LEU A 32 -32.50 -8.77 5.69
CA LEU A 32 -32.21 -9.90 4.79
C LEU A 32 -33.12 -11.10 5.11
N LYS A 33 -33.97 -11.01 6.11
CA LYS A 33 -34.93 -12.08 6.46
C LYS A 33 -36.33 -11.74 5.98
N PRO A 34 -37.07 -12.67 5.38
CA PRO A 34 -38.50 -12.48 5.12
C PRO A 34 -39.24 -12.25 6.43
N GLY A 35 -39.95 -11.14 6.55
CA GLY A 35 -40.71 -10.84 7.76
C GLY A 35 -41.21 -9.40 7.85
N THR A 36 -41.96 -9.10 8.87
CA THR A 36 -42.45 -7.75 9.19
C THR A 36 -41.47 -7.04 10.13
N PHE A 37 -41.16 -5.78 9.82
CA PHE A 37 -40.28 -4.94 10.62
C PHE A 37 -41.13 -3.91 11.38
N GLU A 38 -40.94 -3.78 12.68
CA GLU A 38 -41.55 -2.75 13.49
C GLU A 38 -40.57 -1.63 13.81
N ALA A 39 -40.98 -0.40 13.62
CA ALA A 39 -40.21 0.77 13.97
C ALA A 39 -40.70 1.39 15.27
N ALA A 40 -39.77 1.90 16.02
CA ALA A 40 -40.17 2.66 17.20
C ALA A 40 -39.09 3.65 17.64
N THR A 41 -38.83 4.69 16.93
CA THR A 41 -38.28 5.97 17.46
C THR A 41 -38.00 6.98 16.33
N SER A 42 -37.65 8.22 16.67
CA SER A 42 -37.43 9.36 15.78
C SER A 42 -36.23 9.28 14.81
N GLU A 43 -35.52 8.18 14.81
CA GLU A 43 -34.42 7.90 13.88
C GLU A 43 -34.81 6.73 12.99
N THR A 44 -35.62 7.00 11.99
CA THR A 44 -36.31 5.95 11.23
C THR A 44 -35.70 5.77 9.84
N ALA A 45 -35.29 4.53 9.56
CA ALA A 45 -35.35 4.02 8.19
C ALA A 45 -36.78 3.60 7.90
N VAL A 46 -37.40 4.08 6.84
CA VAL A 46 -38.73 3.67 6.43
C VAL A 46 -38.57 2.44 5.54
N LEU A 47 -39.03 1.29 6.02
CA LEU A 47 -39.17 0.08 5.23
C LEU A 47 -40.61 -0.16 4.90
N GLY A 48 -40.87 -0.60 3.70
CA GLY A 48 -42.21 -0.99 3.32
C GLY A 48 -42.49 -2.46 3.60
N THR A 49 -43.72 -2.77 3.95
CA THR A 49 -44.21 -4.13 3.91
C THR A 49 -44.66 -4.47 2.50
N VAL A 50 -44.04 -5.49 1.90
CA VAL A 50 -44.43 -5.97 0.58
C VAL A 50 -45.43 -7.11 0.76
N SER A 51 -46.66 -6.93 0.33
CA SER A 51 -47.61 -8.03 0.15
C SER A 51 -47.26 -8.72 -1.17
N GLN A 52 -46.73 -9.92 -1.08
CA GLN A 52 -46.30 -10.66 -2.24
C GLN A 52 -47.49 -11.35 -2.91
N SER A 53 -47.84 -10.90 -4.10
CA SER A 53 -48.85 -11.57 -4.95
C SER A 53 -48.21 -12.44 -6.05
N SER A 54 -46.89 -12.46 -6.12
CA SER A 54 -46.12 -13.28 -7.06
C SER A 54 -44.92 -13.92 -6.35
N PRO A 55 -44.36 -15.04 -6.86
CA PRO A 55 -43.27 -15.77 -6.22
C PRO A 55 -41.95 -15.01 -6.12
N SER A 56 -41.77 -13.90 -6.82
CA SER A 56 -40.60 -13.02 -6.71
C SER A 56 -40.96 -11.57 -7.00
N SER A 57 -40.39 -10.64 -6.23
CA SER A 57 -40.47 -9.20 -6.48
C SER A 57 -39.09 -8.57 -6.33
N ILE A 58 -38.70 -7.69 -7.25
CA ILE A 58 -37.44 -6.97 -7.22
C ILE A 58 -37.70 -5.54 -6.79
N PHE A 59 -36.95 -5.07 -5.80
CA PHE A 59 -36.98 -3.71 -5.30
C PHE A 59 -35.64 -3.05 -5.50
N TYR A 60 -35.63 -1.80 -5.94
CA TYR A 60 -34.44 -0.98 -6.11
C TYR A 60 -34.42 0.12 -5.07
N PHE A 61 -33.25 0.33 -4.42
CA PHE A 61 -33.06 1.45 -3.50
C PHE A 61 -31.87 2.28 -3.96
N SER A 62 -31.87 3.56 -3.61
CA SER A 62 -30.65 4.37 -3.64
C SER A 62 -30.29 4.83 -2.23
N ILE A 63 -28.98 4.82 -1.94
CA ILE A 63 -28.42 5.40 -0.73
C ILE A 63 -27.62 6.61 -1.19
N ASP A 64 -28.05 7.82 -0.78
CA ASP A 64 -27.38 9.06 -1.14
C ASP A 64 -26.55 9.56 0.04
N GLY A 65 -25.30 9.99 -0.23
CA GLY A 65 -24.39 10.51 0.78
C GLY A 65 -24.86 11.80 1.46
N ASP A 66 -25.79 12.53 0.85
CA ASP A 66 -26.35 13.78 1.38
C ASP A 66 -27.62 13.58 2.22
N ASN A 67 -27.91 12.35 2.63
CA ASN A 67 -29.09 11.99 3.42
C ASN A 67 -30.45 12.34 2.79
N GLN A 68 -30.52 12.57 1.50
CA GLN A 68 -31.76 12.75 0.79
C GLN A 68 -32.06 11.54 -0.08
N LEU A 69 -32.96 10.70 0.42
CA LEU A 69 -33.58 9.66 -0.38
C LEU A 69 -34.78 10.24 -1.10
N SER A 70 -34.69 10.40 -2.38
CA SER A 70 -35.83 10.70 -3.21
C SER A 70 -36.56 9.40 -3.56
N ALA A 71 -37.79 9.25 -3.13
CA ALA A 71 -38.68 8.23 -3.62
C ALA A 71 -38.96 8.48 -5.12
N ALA A 72 -38.25 7.79 -5.99
CA ALA A 72 -38.50 7.86 -7.43
C ALA A 72 -39.18 6.55 -7.89
N PRO A 73 -40.04 6.60 -8.91
CA PRO A 73 -40.64 5.40 -9.47
C PRO A 73 -39.59 4.37 -9.91
N ASN A 74 -39.91 3.08 -9.83
CA ASN A 74 -39.02 1.99 -10.28
C ASN A 74 -38.48 2.20 -11.71
N SER A 75 -39.26 2.84 -12.58
CA SER A 75 -38.82 3.21 -13.94
C SER A 75 -37.61 4.17 -13.98
N LEU A 76 -37.37 4.93 -12.91
CA LEU A 76 -36.18 5.81 -12.78
C LEU A 76 -35.05 5.13 -11.97
N MET A 77 -35.37 4.22 -11.07
CA MET A 77 -34.38 3.57 -10.21
C MET A 77 -33.70 2.40 -10.88
N GLN A 78 -34.42 1.61 -11.68
CA GLN A 78 -33.80 0.50 -12.41
C GLN A 78 -32.67 0.96 -13.34
N PRO A 79 -32.83 1.99 -14.20
CA PRO A 79 -31.73 2.49 -15.02
C PRO A 79 -30.51 2.99 -14.21
N ARG A 80 -30.76 3.55 -13.03
CA ARG A 80 -29.64 3.96 -12.11
C ARG A 80 -28.92 2.75 -11.54
N PHE A 81 -29.66 1.72 -11.13
CA PHE A 81 -29.07 0.47 -10.68
C PHE A 81 -28.28 -0.20 -11.80
N ASP A 82 -28.85 -0.30 -13.00
CA ASP A 82 -28.21 -0.90 -14.15
C ASP A 82 -26.92 -0.14 -14.53
N ALA A 83 -26.94 1.19 -14.47
CA ALA A 83 -25.76 2.03 -14.72
C ALA A 83 -24.68 1.82 -13.61
N ALA A 84 -25.08 1.71 -12.35
CA ALA A 84 -24.16 1.44 -11.25
C ALA A 84 -23.53 0.04 -11.38
N GLU A 85 -24.33 -0.98 -11.74
CA GLU A 85 -23.83 -2.33 -12.00
C GLU A 85 -22.93 -2.41 -13.23
N GLN A 86 -23.23 -1.67 -14.27
CA GLN A 86 -22.35 -1.55 -15.44
C GLN A 86 -21.01 -0.90 -15.07
N TRP A 87 -21.04 0.16 -14.27
CA TRP A 87 -19.84 0.83 -13.78
C TRP A 87 -19.02 -0.12 -12.88
N ARG A 88 -19.66 -0.77 -11.91
CA ARG A 88 -19.01 -1.77 -11.04
C ARG A 88 -18.36 -2.89 -11.85
N SER A 89 -19.07 -3.40 -12.85
CA SER A 89 -18.56 -4.49 -13.71
C SER A 89 -17.36 -4.03 -14.54
N LEU A 90 -17.40 -2.80 -15.08
CA LEU A 90 -16.28 -2.19 -15.81
C LEU A 90 -15.04 -2.07 -14.90
N LEU A 91 -15.20 -1.54 -13.68
CA LEU A 91 -14.11 -1.44 -12.72
C LEU A 91 -13.56 -2.83 -12.38
N ALA A 92 -14.42 -3.75 -11.97
CA ALA A 92 -14.00 -5.09 -11.55
C ALA A 92 -13.34 -5.91 -12.67
N SER A 93 -13.57 -5.57 -13.94
CA SER A 93 -12.95 -6.23 -15.10
C SER A 93 -11.73 -5.49 -15.64
N SER A 94 -11.34 -4.35 -15.09
CA SER A 94 -10.19 -3.58 -15.59
C SER A 94 -8.85 -4.23 -15.25
N VAL A 95 -8.81 -5.08 -14.22
CA VAL A 95 -7.66 -5.93 -13.91
C VAL A 95 -8.16 -7.36 -13.70
N CYS A 96 -7.70 -8.30 -14.53
CA CYS A 96 -8.09 -9.70 -14.44
C CYS A 96 -6.86 -10.60 -14.35
N PHE A 97 -6.94 -11.56 -13.45
CA PHE A 97 -5.95 -12.61 -13.29
C PHE A 97 -6.54 -13.97 -13.68
N HIS A 98 -5.82 -14.72 -14.47
CA HIS A 98 -6.17 -16.10 -14.80
C HIS A 98 -4.97 -17.00 -14.51
N THR A 99 -5.13 -17.89 -13.54
CA THR A 99 -4.11 -18.84 -13.08
C THR A 99 -4.74 -20.20 -12.84
N PRO A 100 -3.95 -21.25 -12.68
CA PRO A 100 -4.45 -22.54 -12.19
C PRO A 100 -5.02 -22.49 -10.76
N ASP A 101 -4.73 -21.43 -10.00
CA ASP A 101 -5.22 -21.25 -8.62
C ASP A 101 -6.48 -20.39 -8.58
N ALA A 102 -7.62 -21.02 -8.34
CA ALA A 102 -8.91 -20.35 -8.27
C ALA A 102 -9.02 -19.30 -7.15
N TYR A 103 -8.17 -19.33 -6.12
CA TYR A 103 -8.14 -18.34 -5.05
C TYR A 103 -7.46 -17.04 -5.46
N ILE A 104 -6.58 -17.07 -6.45
CA ILE A 104 -5.88 -15.89 -6.96
C ILE A 104 -6.71 -15.12 -7.99
N ASN A 105 -7.48 -15.82 -8.80
CA ASN A 105 -8.18 -15.24 -9.95
C ASN A 105 -9.14 -14.07 -9.60
N PRO A 106 -9.89 -14.07 -8.48
CA PRO A 106 -10.78 -12.96 -8.15
C PRO A 106 -10.09 -11.69 -7.67
N ILE A 107 -8.78 -11.76 -7.34
CA ILE A 107 -8.09 -10.68 -6.62
C ILE A 107 -7.95 -9.43 -7.50
N GLY A 108 -7.76 -9.57 -8.81
CA GLY A 108 -7.62 -8.42 -9.72
C GLY A 108 -8.79 -7.44 -9.58
N GLY A 109 -10.00 -7.93 -9.76
CA GLY A 109 -11.22 -7.12 -9.60
C GLY A 109 -11.42 -6.63 -8.16
N ALA A 110 -11.07 -7.44 -7.15
CA ALA A 110 -11.17 -7.03 -5.75
C ALA A 110 -10.22 -5.87 -5.42
N LEU A 111 -8.98 -5.87 -5.95
CA LEU A 111 -8.03 -4.76 -5.79
C LEU A 111 -8.57 -3.46 -6.36
N VAL A 112 -9.12 -3.51 -7.59
CA VAL A 112 -9.69 -2.31 -8.23
C VAL A 112 -10.88 -1.77 -7.44
N MET A 113 -11.75 -2.63 -6.95
CA MET A 113 -12.90 -2.24 -6.12
C MET A 113 -12.46 -1.65 -4.78
N ALA A 114 -11.43 -2.21 -4.12
CA ALA A 114 -10.87 -1.66 -2.89
C ALA A 114 -10.21 -0.29 -3.12
N ALA A 115 -9.48 -0.13 -4.24
CA ALA A 115 -8.90 1.14 -4.64
C ALA A 115 -9.96 2.21 -4.89
N ASP A 116 -11.05 1.85 -5.57
CA ASP A 116 -12.18 2.77 -5.80
C ASP A 116 -12.86 3.14 -4.47
N GLY A 117 -13.04 2.19 -3.57
CA GLY A 117 -13.61 2.42 -2.23
C GLY A 117 -12.78 3.34 -1.34
N ALA A 118 -11.44 3.31 -1.48
CA ALA A 118 -10.54 4.18 -0.73
C ALA A 118 -10.42 5.60 -1.32
N TRP A 119 -10.90 5.83 -2.53
CA TRP A 119 -10.84 7.13 -3.20
C TRP A 119 -11.91 8.08 -2.70
N ASP A 120 -11.56 9.32 -2.33
CA ASP A 120 -12.50 10.33 -1.84
C ASP A 120 -12.85 11.42 -2.87
N GLY A 121 -12.36 11.28 -4.10
CA GLY A 121 -12.47 12.27 -5.16
C GLY A 121 -11.22 13.14 -5.34
N LYS A 122 -10.27 13.12 -4.39
CA LYS A 122 -9.04 13.92 -4.42
C LYS A 122 -7.81 13.10 -4.07
N VAL A 123 -7.88 12.29 -3.01
CA VAL A 123 -6.76 11.46 -2.54
C VAL A 123 -7.27 10.07 -2.15
N TRP A 124 -6.36 9.10 -2.17
CA TRP A 124 -6.65 7.85 -1.49
C TRP A 124 -6.56 8.06 0.01
N GLN A 125 -7.60 7.61 0.69
CA GLN A 125 -7.68 7.58 2.15
C GLN A 125 -6.89 6.38 2.66
N HIS A 126 -6.42 6.43 3.90
CA HIS A 126 -5.68 5.33 4.51
C HIS A 126 -6.50 4.03 4.60
N GLY A 127 -7.81 4.13 4.79
CA GLY A 127 -8.76 3.03 4.72
C GLY A 127 -10.07 3.43 4.07
N ALA A 128 -10.81 2.46 3.52
CA ALA A 128 -12.11 2.71 2.90
C ALA A 128 -13.23 2.84 3.92
N VAL A 129 -13.19 2.05 5.00
CA VAL A 129 -14.24 1.98 6.04
C VAL A 129 -13.69 2.47 7.39
N GLY A 130 -12.75 1.74 7.98
CA GLY A 130 -12.03 2.19 9.18
C GLY A 130 -10.85 3.08 8.78
N TRP A 131 -10.49 4.03 9.63
CA TRP A 131 -9.39 4.96 9.37
C TRP A 131 -9.51 5.68 8.02
N ARG A 132 -10.72 6.04 7.62
CA ARG A 132 -10.98 6.82 6.41
C ARG A 132 -10.50 8.25 6.60
N MET A 133 -9.21 8.45 6.45
CA MET A 133 -8.53 9.72 6.66
C MET A 133 -7.38 9.88 5.68
N PRO A 134 -7.01 11.13 5.33
CA PRO A 134 -5.91 11.38 4.43
C PRO A 134 -4.57 11.07 5.09
N LEU A 135 -3.70 10.38 4.34
CA LEU A 135 -2.26 10.22 4.60
C LEU A 135 -1.52 10.28 3.27
N PRO A 136 -0.42 11.03 3.14
CA PRO A 136 0.28 11.19 1.87
C PRO A 136 0.97 9.90 1.38
N GLY A 137 1.48 9.08 2.28
CA GLY A 137 2.17 7.81 2.02
C GLY A 137 1.51 6.64 2.74
N TRP A 138 2.22 5.57 3.00
CA TRP A 138 1.81 4.24 3.44
C TRP A 138 1.36 3.34 2.29
N ARG A 139 2.08 3.35 1.20
CA ARG A 139 1.93 2.42 0.06
C ARG A 139 0.59 2.48 -0.68
N ALA A 140 -0.35 3.36 -0.24
CA ALA A 140 -1.68 3.44 -0.85
C ALA A 140 -1.61 3.85 -2.33
N ALA A 141 -0.78 4.83 -2.66
CA ALA A 141 -0.75 5.38 -4.01
C ALA A 141 -0.05 4.46 -5.03
N TYR A 142 0.68 3.41 -4.62
CA TYR A 142 1.14 2.40 -5.59
C TYR A 142 0.00 1.79 -6.41
N MET A 143 -1.20 1.64 -5.82
CA MET A 143 -2.34 1.05 -6.53
C MET A 143 -2.78 1.87 -7.75
N GLY A 144 -2.54 3.18 -7.77
CA GLY A 144 -3.01 4.04 -8.87
C GLY A 144 -2.44 3.65 -10.21
N ASP A 145 -1.13 3.56 -10.33
CA ASP A 145 -0.47 3.17 -11.58
C ASP A 145 -0.61 1.67 -11.85
N PHE A 146 -0.38 0.82 -10.85
CA PHE A 146 -0.47 -0.63 -11.02
C PHE A 146 -1.87 -1.11 -11.41
N LEU A 147 -2.93 -0.43 -10.98
CA LEU A 147 -4.31 -0.75 -11.37
C LEU A 147 -4.84 0.10 -12.55
N GLY A 148 -3.99 0.93 -13.15
CA GLY A 148 -4.33 1.71 -14.34
C GLY A 148 -5.21 2.93 -14.07
N MET A 149 -5.00 3.62 -12.94
CA MET A 149 -5.71 4.84 -12.54
C MET A 149 -4.79 6.09 -12.52
N PRO A 150 -4.03 6.39 -13.59
CA PRO A 150 -2.98 7.43 -13.56
C PRO A 150 -3.51 8.83 -13.28
N ASP A 151 -4.76 9.15 -13.66
CA ASP A 151 -5.36 10.46 -13.39
C ASP A 151 -5.64 10.67 -11.90
N ARG A 152 -6.12 9.63 -11.22
CA ARG A 152 -6.28 9.66 -9.75
C ARG A 152 -4.92 9.75 -9.06
N GLN A 153 -3.93 9.05 -9.60
CA GLN A 153 -2.56 9.09 -9.10
C GLN A 153 -1.99 10.51 -9.11
N ARG A 154 -2.08 11.22 -10.23
CA ARG A 154 -1.63 12.61 -10.35
C ARG A 154 -2.42 13.56 -9.46
N THR A 155 -3.74 13.39 -9.39
CA THR A 155 -4.59 14.19 -8.50
C THR A 155 -4.17 14.05 -7.04
N HIS A 156 -3.85 12.83 -6.60
CA HIS A 156 -3.33 12.54 -5.26
C HIS A 156 -1.98 13.25 -5.01
N PHE A 157 -1.03 13.08 -5.92
CA PHE A 157 0.29 13.71 -5.77
C PHE A 157 0.22 15.22 -5.78
N ASP A 158 -0.57 15.82 -6.67
CA ASP A 158 -0.75 17.27 -6.74
C ASP A 158 -1.37 17.86 -5.47
N ALA A 159 -2.31 17.14 -4.86
CA ALA A 159 -2.96 17.56 -3.62
C ALA A 159 -1.96 17.60 -2.46
N TYR A 160 -1.10 16.59 -2.34
CA TYR A 160 -0.07 16.55 -1.29
C TYR A 160 1.17 17.40 -1.61
N ALA A 161 1.52 17.61 -2.87
CA ALA A 161 2.55 18.57 -3.25
C ALA A 161 2.24 19.98 -2.72
N LYS A 162 0.95 20.37 -2.73
CA LYS A 162 0.49 21.65 -2.16
C LYS A 162 0.50 21.68 -0.62
N SER A 163 0.62 20.52 0.03
CA SER A 163 0.74 20.44 1.49
C SER A 163 2.20 20.47 1.96
N GLN A 164 3.16 20.54 1.06
CA GLN A 164 4.57 20.63 1.41
C GLN A 164 4.89 21.96 2.07
N VAL A 165 5.60 21.91 3.18
CA VAL A 165 6.12 23.10 3.88
C VAL A 165 7.22 23.73 3.04
N THR A 166 7.18 25.06 2.86
CA THR A 166 8.10 25.80 1.98
C THR A 166 8.76 27.00 2.63
N ASP A 167 8.31 27.42 3.80
CA ASP A 167 8.64 28.70 4.42
C ASP A 167 9.14 28.58 5.88
N VAL A 168 9.35 27.35 6.35
CA VAL A 168 9.92 27.09 7.68
C VAL A 168 11.36 26.59 7.50
N PRO A 169 12.38 27.26 8.06
CA PRO A 169 13.76 26.81 7.96
C PRO A 169 13.94 25.39 8.49
N VAL A 170 14.75 24.61 7.78
CA VAL A 170 15.14 23.26 8.28
C VAL A 170 16.01 23.46 9.51
N THR A 171 15.67 22.77 10.58
CA THR A 171 16.39 22.78 11.84
C THR A 171 17.03 21.42 12.05
N GLU A 172 18.33 21.39 12.22
CA GLU A 172 19.02 20.18 12.63
C GLU A 172 18.63 19.82 14.04
N PRO A 173 18.13 18.60 14.27
CA PRO A 173 17.79 18.19 15.63
C PRO A 173 19.08 17.98 16.43
N HIS A 174 19.25 18.74 17.51
CA HIS A 174 20.29 18.43 18.49
C HIS A 174 19.87 17.24 19.34
N LEU A 175 20.13 16.05 18.83
CA LEU A 175 19.81 14.78 19.50
C LEU A 175 20.93 14.32 20.42
N MET A 176 21.98 15.11 20.57
CA MET A 176 23.23 14.73 21.18
C MET A 176 23.52 15.56 22.42
N ASP A 177 23.81 14.87 23.53
CA ASP A 177 24.53 15.41 24.68
C ASP A 177 26.00 14.98 24.55
N GLU A 178 26.77 15.74 23.80
CA GLU A 178 28.17 15.41 23.48
C GLU A 178 29.03 15.26 24.74
N LYS A 179 28.78 16.08 25.74
CA LYS A 179 29.53 16.05 27.01
C LYS A 179 29.44 14.69 27.69
N ASN A 180 28.27 14.10 27.65
CA ASN A 180 28.01 12.80 28.30
C ASN A 180 28.00 11.64 27.30
N ASN A 181 28.24 11.91 26.00
CA ASN A 181 28.16 10.92 24.90
C ASN A 181 26.83 10.15 24.93
N LEU A 182 25.72 10.87 25.03
CA LEU A 182 24.38 10.29 25.09
C LEU A 182 23.49 10.79 23.95
N ALA A 183 22.73 9.89 23.36
CA ALA A 183 21.65 10.19 22.45
C ALA A 183 20.43 10.66 23.23
N ARG A 184 20.30 11.95 23.45
CA ARG A 184 19.11 12.56 24.05
C ARG A 184 18.93 13.98 23.59
N GLY A 185 17.76 14.30 23.08
CA GLY A 185 17.39 15.64 22.64
C GLY A 185 16.45 16.33 23.61
N THR A 186 16.40 17.64 23.50
CA THR A 186 15.47 18.48 24.26
C THR A 186 14.21 18.82 23.47
N TYR A 187 14.12 18.37 22.22
CA TYR A 187 12.99 18.68 21.35
C TYR A 187 11.78 17.81 21.68
N LYS A 188 10.61 18.42 21.64
CA LYS A 188 9.36 17.67 21.61
C LYS A 188 9.30 16.86 20.33
N TRP A 189 8.82 15.63 20.43
CA TRP A 189 8.62 14.75 19.27
C TRP A 189 7.92 15.46 18.11
N GLY A 190 8.44 15.28 16.90
CA GLY A 190 7.88 15.83 15.68
C GLY A 190 8.20 17.29 15.39
N THR A 191 8.69 18.08 16.37
CA THR A 191 8.97 19.49 16.15
C THR A 191 9.97 19.76 15.03
N PRO A 192 11.12 19.06 14.95
CA PRO A 192 12.07 19.29 13.86
C PRO A 192 11.60 18.82 12.49
N MET A 193 10.62 17.93 12.43
CA MET A 193 10.07 17.45 11.15
C MET A 193 9.36 18.56 10.39
N TYR A 194 8.63 19.45 11.08
CA TYR A 194 7.84 20.48 10.44
C TYR A 194 8.72 21.62 9.96
N SER A 195 9.33 21.42 8.80
CA SER A 195 10.20 22.40 8.15
C SER A 195 10.15 22.23 6.62
N THR A 196 10.79 23.14 5.90
CA THR A 196 10.77 23.14 4.42
C THR A 196 11.20 21.81 3.85
N GLY A 197 10.30 21.20 3.07
CA GLY A 197 10.46 19.88 2.47
C GLY A 197 9.53 18.82 3.05
N TYR A 198 9.03 19.00 4.28
CA TYR A 198 8.06 18.09 4.90
C TYR A 198 6.69 18.17 4.21
N ILE A 199 6.09 17.02 3.95
CA ILE A 199 4.75 16.91 3.34
C ILE A 199 3.74 16.62 4.44
N CYS A 200 2.78 17.55 4.61
CA CYS A 200 1.79 17.49 5.69
C CYS A 200 0.67 16.48 5.41
N ARG A 201 0.05 16.05 6.49
CA ARG A 201 -1.03 15.05 6.47
C ARG A 201 -2.26 15.48 5.68
N ASN A 202 -2.66 16.76 5.79
CA ASN A 202 -3.87 17.24 5.13
C ASN A 202 -3.55 17.68 3.70
N PRO A 203 -4.22 17.13 2.68
CA PRO A 203 -3.99 17.56 1.31
C PRO A 203 -4.29 19.04 1.14
N GLU A 204 -3.47 19.73 0.33
CA GLU A 204 -3.55 21.17 0.03
C GLU A 204 -3.33 22.12 1.23
N LYS A 205 -2.94 21.59 2.40
CA LYS A 205 -2.73 22.38 3.63
C LYS A 205 -1.42 22.01 4.30
N ASN A 206 -0.52 22.96 4.44
CA ASN A 206 0.79 22.77 5.09
C ASN A 206 0.75 23.12 6.59
N ASN A 207 -0.27 22.73 7.31
CA ASN A 207 -0.53 23.15 8.67
C ASN A 207 -0.61 22.02 9.71
N GLN A 208 -0.36 20.77 9.30
CA GLN A 208 -0.44 19.64 10.21
C GLN A 208 0.63 18.61 9.89
N PHE A 209 1.61 18.47 10.79
CA PHE A 209 2.53 17.35 10.73
C PHE A 209 1.88 16.07 11.27
N HIS A 210 2.45 14.91 10.91
CA HIS A 210 2.07 13.61 11.42
C HIS A 210 3.32 12.72 11.45
N HIS A 211 3.34 11.63 10.72
CA HIS A 211 4.45 10.68 10.73
C HIS A 211 5.59 11.12 9.81
N TYR A 212 6.81 10.81 10.21
CA TYR A 212 8.00 10.97 9.36
C TYR A 212 7.94 10.03 8.15
N ASP A 213 7.70 8.75 8.40
CA ASP A 213 7.81 7.69 7.40
C ASP A 213 6.89 7.85 6.19
N MET A 214 5.72 8.47 6.36
CA MET A 214 4.80 8.72 5.25
C MET A 214 5.38 9.64 4.16
N ASN A 215 6.37 10.48 4.51
CA ASN A 215 7.06 11.34 3.55
C ASN A 215 7.98 10.52 2.64
N LEU A 216 8.69 9.54 3.18
CA LEU A 216 9.52 8.61 2.44
C LEU A 216 8.69 7.86 1.38
N VAL A 217 7.55 7.33 1.82
CA VAL A 217 6.68 6.52 0.95
C VAL A 217 6.00 7.38 -0.11
N TYR A 218 5.52 8.58 0.22
CA TYR A 218 4.94 9.49 -0.76
C TYR A 218 5.91 9.81 -1.91
N ILE A 219 7.16 10.12 -1.59
CA ILE A 219 8.18 10.40 -2.61
C ILE A 219 8.48 9.13 -3.42
N ASP A 220 8.55 7.99 -2.79
CA ASP A 220 8.77 6.73 -3.48
C ASP A 220 7.64 6.38 -4.44
N GLU A 221 6.39 6.55 -4.03
CA GLU A 221 5.19 6.38 -4.87
C GLU A 221 5.18 7.34 -6.06
N LEU A 222 5.56 8.61 -5.85
CA LEU A 222 5.70 9.61 -6.91
C LEU A 222 6.80 9.22 -7.93
N LEU A 223 7.93 8.72 -7.45
CA LEU A 223 9.03 8.28 -8.32
C LEU A 223 8.65 7.01 -9.11
N TRP A 224 7.85 6.12 -8.51
CA TRP A 224 7.26 4.97 -9.22
C TRP A 224 6.30 5.40 -10.34
N HIS A 225 5.52 6.46 -10.15
CA HIS A 225 4.66 7.01 -11.21
C HIS A 225 5.46 7.34 -12.47
N PHE A 226 6.64 7.94 -12.33
CA PHE A 226 7.49 8.24 -13.47
C PHE A 226 8.07 7.00 -14.17
N GLN A 227 8.12 5.87 -13.48
CA GLN A 227 8.50 4.60 -14.13
C GLN A 227 7.38 4.02 -15.01
N PHE A 228 6.14 4.49 -14.89
CA PHE A 228 5.04 4.09 -15.77
C PHE A 228 4.93 4.95 -17.05
N ASP A 229 5.12 6.26 -16.99
CA ASP A 229 4.86 7.09 -18.17
C ASP A 229 6.01 8.03 -18.61
N ALA A 230 6.99 8.28 -17.75
CA ALA A 230 8.12 9.18 -18.00
C ALA A 230 7.71 10.55 -18.56
N ASP A 231 6.61 11.14 -18.08
CA ASP A 231 6.10 12.44 -18.53
C ASP A 231 7.01 13.57 -18.05
N THR A 232 7.83 14.10 -18.96
CA THR A 232 8.82 15.16 -18.65
C THR A 232 8.17 16.47 -18.21
N THR A 233 6.95 16.75 -18.63
CA THR A 233 6.21 17.94 -18.18
C THR A 233 5.83 17.80 -16.72
N TYR A 234 5.30 16.65 -16.34
CA TYR A 234 4.94 16.37 -14.95
C TYR A 234 6.18 16.22 -14.06
N MET A 235 7.27 15.62 -14.56
CA MET A 235 8.55 15.62 -13.87
C MET A 235 9.01 17.02 -13.50
N ARG A 236 8.99 17.98 -14.45
CA ARG A 236 9.35 19.38 -14.20
C ARG A 236 8.43 20.06 -13.19
N GLN A 237 7.13 19.76 -13.25
CA GLN A 237 6.16 20.28 -12.29
C GLN A 237 6.47 19.80 -10.86
N MET A 238 6.78 18.52 -10.69
CA MET A 238 7.02 17.90 -9.38
C MET A 238 8.47 18.00 -8.91
N TRP A 239 9.38 18.39 -9.77
CA TRP A 239 10.81 18.50 -9.45
C TRP A 239 11.11 19.36 -8.22
N PRO A 240 10.52 20.55 -8.05
CA PRO A 240 10.74 21.35 -6.83
C PRO A 240 10.26 20.66 -5.55
N VAL A 241 9.26 19.81 -5.63
CA VAL A 241 8.75 19.03 -4.48
C VAL A 241 9.78 17.97 -4.08
N ILE A 242 10.30 17.23 -5.07
CA ILE A 242 11.34 16.22 -4.88
C ILE A 242 12.62 16.85 -4.32
N GLN A 243 13.08 17.96 -4.90
CA GLN A 243 14.28 18.65 -4.45
C GLN A 243 14.19 19.10 -2.98
N ARG A 244 13.08 19.74 -2.60
CA ARG A 244 12.88 20.19 -1.22
C ARG A 244 12.82 19.02 -0.24
N HIS A 245 12.17 17.92 -0.62
CA HIS A 245 12.13 16.73 0.23
C HIS A 245 13.53 16.14 0.44
N LEU A 246 14.31 15.93 -0.63
CA LEU A 246 15.64 15.36 -0.52
C LEU A 246 16.60 16.27 0.26
N ALA A 247 16.48 17.58 0.10
CA ALA A 247 17.25 18.54 0.89
C ALA A 247 16.87 18.51 2.38
N TRP A 248 15.59 18.36 2.69
CA TRP A 248 15.08 18.21 4.05
C TRP A 248 15.57 16.90 4.68
N GLU A 249 15.46 15.79 3.98
CA GLU A 249 15.99 14.49 4.42
C GLU A 249 17.50 14.60 4.73
N LYS A 250 18.27 15.14 3.81
CA LYS A 250 19.72 15.27 3.98
C LYS A 250 20.11 16.15 5.15
N GLN A 251 19.48 17.31 5.29
CA GLN A 251 19.83 18.27 6.33
C GLN A 251 19.35 17.84 7.72
N ALA A 252 18.14 17.29 7.81
CA ALA A 252 17.54 16.95 9.10
C ALA A 252 17.94 15.56 9.62
N TRP A 253 18.22 14.60 8.72
CA TRP A 253 18.36 13.19 9.08
C TRP A 253 19.72 12.57 8.75
N ASP A 254 20.57 13.24 7.99
CA ASP A 254 21.99 12.87 7.78
C ASP A 254 22.87 14.12 7.92
N SER A 255 22.75 14.80 9.06
CA SER A 255 23.46 16.07 9.31
C SER A 255 24.98 15.88 9.48
N ASP A 256 25.43 14.71 9.95
CA ASP A 256 26.85 14.36 10.04
C ASP A 256 27.45 13.89 8.70
N ASN A 257 26.59 13.76 7.68
CA ASN A 257 26.97 13.45 6.30
C ASN A 257 27.67 12.09 6.18
N ASP A 258 27.29 11.12 6.97
CA ASP A 258 27.87 9.78 6.97
C ASP A 258 27.18 8.79 6.02
N GLY A 259 26.06 9.21 5.40
CA GLY A 259 25.30 8.46 4.41
C GLY A 259 24.26 7.51 5.02
N LEU A 260 24.04 7.54 6.32
CA LEU A 260 22.95 6.85 6.98
C LEU A 260 21.98 7.88 7.58
N TYR A 261 20.68 7.60 7.48
CA TYR A 261 19.65 8.55 7.87
C TYR A 261 19.17 8.26 9.29
N ASP A 262 19.48 9.16 10.21
CA ASP A 262 19.22 9.06 11.65
C ASP A 262 17.78 9.40 12.00
N ALA A 263 16.87 8.54 11.61
CA ALA A 263 15.44 8.78 11.70
C ALA A 263 14.93 8.52 13.13
N TYR A 264 15.20 9.42 14.05
CA TYR A 264 14.82 9.34 15.47
C TYR A 264 13.30 9.39 15.75
N CYS A 265 12.48 9.59 14.74
CA CYS A 265 11.02 9.64 14.85
C CYS A 265 10.32 8.66 13.91
N CYS A 266 11.01 7.62 13.49
CA CYS A 266 10.39 6.52 12.76
C CYS A 266 9.34 5.81 13.61
N ILE A 267 8.21 5.54 12.99
CA ILE A 267 7.12 4.76 13.58
C ILE A 267 6.66 3.66 12.63
N TRP A 268 7.55 3.21 11.74
CA TRP A 268 7.20 2.23 10.72
C TRP A 268 6.51 1.02 11.32
N ALA A 269 5.43 0.63 10.67
CA ALA A 269 4.51 -0.43 10.99
C ALA A 269 3.67 -0.26 12.28
N SER A 270 3.96 0.69 13.16
CA SER A 270 3.14 0.91 14.36
C SER A 270 3.30 2.30 14.96
N ASP A 271 2.19 2.92 15.33
CA ASP A 271 2.16 4.15 16.11
C ASP A 271 2.69 3.97 17.55
N ALA A 272 2.81 2.73 17.99
CA ALA A 272 3.19 2.39 19.36
C ALA A 272 4.69 2.36 19.57
N LEU A 273 5.48 2.10 18.54
CA LEU A 273 6.93 1.98 18.62
C LEU A 273 7.60 3.10 17.81
N GLN A 274 8.49 3.82 18.46
CA GLN A 274 9.29 4.86 17.83
C GLN A 274 10.77 4.52 17.98
N TYR A 275 11.51 4.57 16.88
CA TYR A 275 12.95 4.51 16.91
C TYR A 275 13.49 5.90 17.20
N ASN A 276 14.32 6.02 18.20
CA ASN A 276 14.80 7.33 18.63
C ASN A 276 16.33 7.42 18.63
N SER A 277 17.02 6.48 18.01
CA SER A 277 18.43 6.37 18.31
C SER A 277 19.36 6.16 17.14
N GLY A 278 18.92 6.27 15.90
CA GLY A 278 19.98 6.27 14.92
C GLY A 278 19.61 5.96 13.46
N ALA A 279 20.59 5.43 12.78
CA ALA A 279 20.60 5.12 11.37
C ALA A 279 19.69 3.93 11.05
N VAL A 280 18.45 4.21 10.66
CA VAL A 280 17.43 3.21 10.39
C VAL A 280 17.55 2.67 8.98
N THR A 281 17.53 1.35 8.83
CA THR A 281 17.73 0.67 7.55
C THR A 281 16.69 1.04 6.51
N HIS A 282 15.40 1.03 6.84
CA HIS A 282 14.35 1.33 5.85
C HIS A 282 14.39 2.80 5.40
N SER A 283 14.66 3.74 6.32
CA SER A 283 14.80 5.16 5.97
C SER A 283 15.97 5.39 5.02
N SER A 284 17.15 4.82 5.32
CA SER A 284 18.32 4.90 4.46
C SER A 284 18.08 4.26 3.08
N ALA A 285 17.35 3.13 3.03
CA ALA A 285 17.02 2.46 1.77
C ALA A 285 16.08 3.29 0.88
N TYR A 286 15.04 3.91 1.44
CA TYR A 286 14.17 4.82 0.68
C TYR A 286 14.94 6.04 0.17
N ASN A 287 15.81 6.63 0.98
CA ASN A 287 16.65 7.74 0.56
C ASN A 287 17.65 7.35 -0.55
N TYR A 288 18.20 6.13 -0.51
CA TYR A 288 19.01 5.60 -1.62
C TYR A 288 18.22 5.57 -2.93
N ARG A 289 17.04 4.92 -2.95
CA ARG A 289 16.21 4.82 -4.17
C ARG A 289 15.77 6.19 -4.65
N SER A 290 15.36 7.06 -3.73
CA SER A 290 14.90 8.41 -4.06
C SER A 290 15.99 9.24 -4.72
N ASN A 291 17.20 9.24 -4.20
CA ASN A 291 18.34 9.95 -4.80
C ASN A 291 18.75 9.33 -6.15
N ARG A 292 18.78 8.01 -6.27
CA ARG A 292 19.10 7.33 -7.54
C ARG A 292 18.10 7.68 -8.65
N LEU A 293 16.79 7.64 -8.35
CA LEU A 293 15.76 7.99 -9.34
C LEU A 293 15.72 9.50 -9.61
N ALA A 294 15.95 10.34 -8.60
CA ALA A 294 16.07 11.79 -8.77
C ALA A 294 17.24 12.15 -9.69
N ALA A 295 18.39 11.46 -9.57
CA ALA A 295 19.51 11.64 -10.50
C ALA A 295 19.09 11.35 -11.94
N ARG A 296 18.36 10.24 -12.17
CA ARG A 296 17.88 9.88 -13.50
C ARG A 296 16.84 10.87 -14.05
N ILE A 297 15.93 11.33 -13.22
CA ILE A 297 14.95 12.35 -13.60
C ILE A 297 15.65 13.66 -13.93
N ALA A 298 16.64 14.08 -13.12
CA ALA A 298 17.45 15.28 -13.38
C ALA A 298 18.08 15.25 -14.77
N GLU A 299 18.72 14.14 -15.16
CA GLU A 299 19.25 13.95 -16.51
C GLU A 299 18.19 14.14 -17.59
N ILE A 300 17.03 13.51 -17.44
CA ILE A 300 15.93 13.56 -18.41
C ILE A 300 15.40 14.98 -18.59
N ILE A 301 15.28 15.75 -17.50
CA ILE A 301 14.73 17.10 -17.54
C ILE A 301 15.79 18.19 -17.75
N GLY A 302 17.09 17.83 -17.84
CA GLY A 302 18.19 18.75 -18.07
C GLY A 302 18.66 19.50 -16.83
N GLU A 303 18.41 18.96 -15.64
CA GLU A 303 18.94 19.41 -14.37
C GLU A 303 20.26 18.71 -14.04
N ASN A 304 20.98 19.17 -13.00
CA ASN A 304 22.24 18.55 -12.60
C ASN A 304 22.00 17.25 -11.80
N PRO A 305 22.34 16.05 -12.32
CA PRO A 305 22.11 14.78 -11.63
C PRO A 305 23.16 14.49 -10.54
N LYS A 306 24.34 15.15 -10.61
CA LYS A 306 25.51 14.76 -9.81
C LYS A 306 25.29 14.79 -8.30
N PRO A 307 24.63 15.79 -7.68
CA PRO A 307 24.42 15.78 -6.24
C PRO A 307 23.62 14.56 -5.76
N TYR A 308 22.63 14.14 -6.52
CA TYR A 308 21.78 13.00 -6.21
C TYR A 308 22.49 11.67 -6.43
N GLN A 309 23.31 11.58 -7.49
CA GLN A 309 24.13 10.39 -7.73
C GLN A 309 25.19 10.20 -6.63
N ASP A 310 25.91 11.26 -6.28
CA ASP A 310 26.92 11.23 -5.24
C ASP A 310 26.31 10.84 -3.87
N GLU A 311 25.08 11.30 -3.59
CA GLU A 311 24.37 10.93 -2.38
C GLU A 311 23.89 9.47 -2.40
N ALA A 312 23.32 9.01 -3.50
CA ALA A 312 22.93 7.61 -3.65
C ALA A 312 24.14 6.66 -3.46
N ASP A 313 25.28 6.99 -4.06
CA ASP A 313 26.52 6.19 -3.92
C ASP A 313 27.03 6.17 -2.47
N ARG A 314 26.94 7.31 -1.77
CA ARG A 314 27.29 7.41 -0.34
C ARG A 314 26.41 6.54 0.52
N ILE A 315 25.09 6.63 0.35
CA ILE A 315 24.10 5.82 1.10
C ILE A 315 24.35 4.32 0.85
N LEU A 316 24.47 3.92 -0.42
CA LEU A 316 24.71 2.53 -0.78
C LEU A 316 25.95 1.96 -0.11
N LYS A 317 27.04 2.74 -0.12
CA LYS A 317 28.29 2.37 0.55
C LYS A 317 28.09 2.23 2.05
N ALA A 318 27.52 3.25 2.69
CA ALA A 318 27.31 3.26 4.15
C ALA A 318 26.41 2.11 4.62
N MET A 319 25.30 1.83 3.93
CA MET A 319 24.43 0.71 4.26
C MET A 319 25.15 -0.63 4.16
N ASN A 320 25.93 -0.85 3.10
CA ASN A 320 26.64 -2.12 2.92
C ASN A 320 27.83 -2.29 3.88
N GLU A 321 28.46 -1.22 4.31
CA GLU A 321 29.59 -1.28 5.26
C GLU A 321 29.16 -1.37 6.71
N ARG A 322 28.04 -0.75 7.09
CA ARG A 322 27.64 -0.56 8.49
C ARG A 322 26.38 -1.32 8.90
N LEU A 323 25.42 -1.48 8.00
CA LEU A 323 24.14 -2.13 8.31
C LEU A 323 24.06 -3.57 7.79
N TRP A 324 24.84 -3.94 6.77
CA TRP A 324 24.88 -5.32 6.29
C TRP A 324 25.66 -6.23 7.22
N LEU A 325 24.98 -7.22 7.81
CA LEU A 325 25.55 -8.18 8.76
C LEU A 325 26.02 -9.42 8.01
N LYS A 326 27.32 -9.46 7.67
CA LYS A 326 27.90 -10.53 6.83
C LYS A 326 27.80 -11.92 7.47
N ASP A 327 27.83 -12.01 8.78
CA ASP A 327 27.78 -13.25 9.55
C ASP A 327 26.38 -13.86 9.65
N SER A 328 25.35 -13.04 9.60
CA SER A 328 23.95 -13.47 9.65
C SER A 328 23.20 -13.28 8.32
N GLY A 329 23.79 -12.57 7.37
CA GLY A 329 23.31 -12.45 6.00
C GLY A 329 22.04 -11.63 5.83
N HIS A 330 21.89 -10.56 6.59
CA HIS A 330 20.78 -9.62 6.47
C HIS A 330 21.18 -8.20 6.87
N TRP A 331 20.32 -7.21 6.65
CA TRP A 331 20.51 -5.85 7.17
C TRP A 331 20.04 -5.76 8.61
N ALA A 332 20.81 -5.06 9.44
CA ALA A 332 20.44 -4.70 10.79
C ALA A 332 19.17 -3.84 10.82
N GLU A 333 18.50 -3.77 11.95
CA GLU A 333 17.36 -2.88 12.11
C GLU A 333 17.80 -1.41 12.08
N TYR A 334 18.79 -1.04 12.89
CA TYR A 334 19.41 0.28 12.91
C TYR A 334 20.76 0.26 13.61
N GLN A 335 21.50 1.36 13.53
CA GLN A 335 22.72 1.62 14.30
C GLN A 335 22.54 2.87 15.14
N ASP A 336 22.90 2.81 16.43
CA ASP A 336 22.91 4.01 17.29
C ASP A 336 23.82 5.09 16.69
N PHE A 337 23.37 6.35 16.66
CA PHE A 337 24.19 7.44 16.15
C PHE A 337 25.19 7.96 17.20
N MET A 338 25.03 7.61 18.48
CA MET A 338 25.90 8.01 19.59
C MET A 338 26.21 6.89 20.56
N GLY A 339 26.98 7.22 21.58
CA GLY A 339 27.38 6.32 22.64
C GLY A 339 28.31 5.23 22.11
N LEU A 340 27.90 3.99 22.29
CA LEU A 340 28.67 2.83 21.80
C LEU A 340 28.47 2.53 20.33
N LYS A 341 27.63 3.29 19.62
CA LYS A 341 27.26 3.07 18.21
C LYS A 341 26.89 1.61 17.92
N ARG A 342 26.06 1.04 18.79
CA ARG A 342 25.65 -0.37 18.70
C ARG A 342 24.81 -0.58 17.45
N VAL A 343 25.03 -1.73 16.83
CA VAL A 343 24.21 -2.21 15.73
C VAL A 343 23.13 -3.13 16.30
N HIS A 344 21.86 -2.78 16.09
CA HIS A 344 20.71 -3.56 16.52
C HIS A 344 20.38 -4.57 15.43
N ARG A 345 20.67 -5.84 15.72
CA ARG A 345 20.77 -6.89 14.73
C ARG A 345 19.44 -7.55 14.39
N ASP A 346 18.50 -7.54 15.33
CA ASP A 346 17.22 -8.24 15.20
C ASP A 346 16.27 -7.44 14.31
N ALA A 347 16.25 -7.80 13.03
CA ALA A 347 15.51 -7.11 12.00
C ALA A 347 14.04 -7.54 11.97
N ALA A 348 13.14 -6.58 11.92
CA ALA A 348 11.77 -6.81 11.53
C ALA A 348 11.63 -6.89 9.99
N LEU A 349 10.46 -7.29 9.48
CA LEU A 349 10.24 -7.47 8.05
C LEU A 349 10.59 -6.24 7.22
N TRP A 350 10.31 -5.03 7.72
CA TRP A 350 10.60 -3.77 6.99
C TRP A 350 12.09 -3.51 6.79
N SER A 351 12.95 -3.98 7.68
CA SER A 351 14.39 -3.87 7.50
C SER A 351 14.96 -4.95 6.56
N ILE A 352 14.14 -5.90 6.14
CA ILE A 352 14.48 -6.91 5.12
C ILE A 352 13.92 -6.51 3.75
N TYR A 353 12.61 -6.29 3.63
CA TYR A 353 12.00 -6.05 2.32
C TYR A 353 12.36 -4.68 1.73
N THR A 354 12.54 -3.62 2.55
CA THR A 354 12.81 -2.28 2.00
C THR A 354 14.15 -2.18 1.27
N PRO A 355 15.28 -2.66 1.83
CA PRO A 355 16.55 -2.67 1.08
C PRO A 355 16.48 -3.50 -0.20
N ILE A 356 15.77 -4.62 -0.20
CA ILE A 356 15.56 -5.46 -1.39
C ILE A 356 14.78 -4.68 -2.45
N ASP A 357 13.62 -4.14 -2.07
CA ASP A 357 12.74 -3.39 -2.98
C ASP A 357 13.39 -2.11 -3.49
N CYS A 358 14.19 -1.44 -2.68
CA CYS A 358 14.95 -0.25 -3.07
C CYS A 358 16.20 -0.56 -3.93
N GLY A 359 16.59 -1.83 -4.07
CA GLY A 359 17.73 -2.24 -4.87
C GLY A 359 19.09 -1.95 -4.22
N VAL A 360 19.15 -1.97 -2.89
CA VAL A 360 20.38 -1.79 -2.10
C VAL A 360 21.26 -3.04 -2.18
N GLY A 361 20.65 -4.22 -2.14
CA GLY A 361 21.35 -5.49 -2.08
C GLY A 361 21.71 -6.09 -3.43
N THR A 362 22.79 -6.88 -3.46
CA THR A 362 23.07 -7.80 -4.57
C THR A 362 22.04 -8.96 -4.57
N ALA A 363 22.04 -9.75 -5.64
CA ALA A 363 21.18 -10.94 -5.71
C ALA A 363 21.43 -11.91 -4.55
N GLU A 364 22.71 -12.12 -4.18
CA GLU A 364 23.12 -12.98 -3.07
C GLU A 364 22.69 -12.39 -1.73
N GLN A 365 22.80 -11.09 -1.54
CA GLN A 365 22.35 -10.41 -0.32
C GLN A 365 20.82 -10.50 -0.19
N ASN A 366 20.07 -10.28 -1.26
CA ASN A 366 18.62 -10.37 -1.28
C ASN A 366 18.15 -11.80 -0.95
N TYR A 367 18.78 -12.81 -1.57
CA TYR A 367 18.52 -14.21 -1.24
C TYR A 367 18.81 -14.52 0.23
N SER A 368 19.98 -14.09 0.73
CA SER A 368 20.38 -14.34 2.12
C SER A 368 19.45 -13.64 3.12
N ALA A 369 19.07 -12.39 2.86
CA ALA A 369 18.17 -11.62 3.72
C ALA A 369 16.76 -12.27 3.82
N THR A 370 16.23 -12.80 2.72
CA THR A 370 14.97 -13.56 2.77
C THR A 370 15.13 -14.89 3.52
N ARG A 371 16.33 -15.52 3.50
CA ARG A 371 16.62 -16.71 4.34
C ARG A 371 16.68 -16.39 5.83
N TYR A 372 17.04 -15.15 6.20
CA TYR A 372 16.92 -14.71 7.59
C TYR A 372 15.46 -14.72 8.04
N VAL A 373 14.54 -14.22 7.23
CA VAL A 373 13.09 -14.27 7.54
C VAL A 373 12.64 -15.70 7.81
N ASP A 374 13.02 -16.66 6.95
CA ASP A 374 12.64 -18.08 7.12
C ASP A 374 13.07 -18.67 8.48
N ARG A 375 14.16 -18.16 9.06
CA ARG A 375 14.80 -18.78 10.23
C ARG A 375 14.53 -18.05 11.54
N HIS A 376 14.26 -16.75 11.46
CA HIS A 376 14.25 -15.87 12.65
C HIS A 376 12.90 -15.15 12.85
N THR A 377 12.13 -14.94 11.79
CA THR A 377 10.80 -14.33 11.93
C THR A 377 9.77 -15.39 12.30
N PRO A 378 8.91 -15.15 13.30
CA PRO A 378 7.89 -16.12 13.70
C PRO A 378 6.92 -16.44 12.56
N HIS A 379 6.70 -17.74 12.33
CA HIS A 379 5.73 -18.27 11.37
C HIS A 379 4.47 -18.70 12.13
N ILE A 380 3.33 -18.18 11.68
CA ILE A 380 2.03 -18.42 12.30
C ILE A 380 1.27 -19.46 11.46
N PRO A 381 1.17 -20.71 11.94
CA PRO A 381 0.47 -21.77 11.22
C PRO A 381 -1.04 -21.64 11.38
N TYR A 382 -1.78 -21.98 10.33
CA TYR A 382 -3.23 -22.11 10.37
C TYR A 382 -3.71 -23.14 9.35
N ILE A 383 -4.94 -23.64 9.54
CA ILE A 383 -5.55 -24.64 8.65
C ILE A 383 -6.70 -24.01 7.88
N TYR A 384 -6.68 -24.18 6.56
CA TYR A 384 -7.78 -23.82 5.69
C TYR A 384 -8.19 -25.03 4.82
N LYS A 385 -9.45 -25.48 4.94
CA LYS A 385 -9.99 -26.64 4.22
C LYS A 385 -9.11 -27.91 4.30
N GLY A 386 -8.54 -28.16 5.47
CA GLY A 386 -7.72 -29.34 5.74
C GLY A 386 -6.25 -29.25 5.26
N THR A 387 -5.84 -28.12 4.70
CA THR A 387 -4.45 -27.85 4.32
C THR A 387 -3.84 -26.86 5.31
N GLU A 388 -2.61 -27.14 5.74
CA GLU A 388 -1.83 -26.24 6.57
C GLU A 388 -1.16 -25.16 5.73
N TYR A 389 -1.26 -23.91 6.19
CA TYR A 389 -0.60 -22.75 5.65
C TYR A 389 0.15 -22.02 6.77
N GLN A 390 1.09 -21.18 6.40
CA GLN A 390 1.84 -20.35 7.34
C GLN A 390 1.91 -18.92 6.82
N THR A 391 1.60 -17.97 7.68
CA THR A 391 1.88 -16.56 7.47
C THR A 391 3.00 -16.09 8.40
N LEU A 392 3.38 -14.81 8.37
CA LEU A 392 4.50 -14.27 9.12
C LEU A 392 4.02 -13.26 10.15
N SER A 393 4.62 -13.28 11.32
CA SER A 393 4.66 -12.10 12.18
C SER A 393 5.61 -11.05 11.60
N THR A 394 5.42 -9.79 11.95
CA THR A 394 6.32 -8.70 11.53
C THR A 394 7.67 -8.73 12.23
N SER A 395 7.69 -9.23 13.46
CA SER A 395 8.85 -9.35 14.32
C SER A 395 8.53 -10.32 15.47
N ASP A 396 9.50 -10.57 16.34
CA ASP A 396 9.34 -11.26 17.63
C ASP A 396 9.49 -10.30 18.82
N TRP A 397 9.40 -9.00 18.58
CA TRP A 397 9.66 -7.99 19.61
C TRP A 397 8.51 -7.85 20.60
N ALA A 398 8.84 -7.36 21.80
CA ALA A 398 7.89 -6.96 22.81
C ALA A 398 7.93 -5.42 22.99
N PRO A 399 6.81 -4.79 23.33
CA PRO A 399 5.48 -5.37 23.54
C PRO A 399 4.79 -5.75 22.22
N TYR A 400 3.87 -6.71 22.29
CA TYR A 400 2.92 -6.96 21.21
C TYR A 400 1.96 -5.77 21.10
N GLU A 401 1.97 -5.09 19.95
CA GLU A 401 1.19 -3.87 19.74
C GLU A 401 0.94 -3.64 18.24
N TRP A 402 -0.31 -3.46 17.84
CA TRP A 402 -0.68 -3.21 16.43
C TRP A 402 0.06 -4.13 15.44
N SER A 403 0.92 -3.53 14.60
CA SER A 403 1.73 -4.25 13.61
C SER A 403 3.08 -4.75 14.16
N ILE A 404 3.36 -4.59 15.44
CA ILE A 404 4.59 -5.12 16.06
C ILE A 404 4.31 -6.50 16.63
N ASN A 405 5.13 -7.48 16.25
CA ASN A 405 4.96 -8.88 16.64
C ASN A 405 3.56 -9.43 16.33
N ASN A 406 3.05 -9.11 15.14
CA ASN A 406 1.70 -9.41 14.71
C ASN A 406 1.67 -9.74 13.21
N VAL A 407 0.60 -10.31 12.72
CA VAL A 407 0.39 -10.56 11.29
C VAL A 407 -0.23 -9.31 10.66
N ALA A 408 0.62 -8.39 10.23
CA ALA A 408 0.22 -7.20 9.49
C ALA A 408 0.26 -7.46 7.97
N MET A 409 -0.89 -7.42 7.32
CA MET A 409 -1.06 -7.88 5.94
C MET A 409 -0.16 -7.16 4.94
N ALA A 410 0.01 -5.85 5.07
CA ALA A 410 0.85 -5.09 4.17
C ALA A 410 2.34 -5.47 4.31
N GLU A 411 2.79 -5.71 5.53
CA GLU A 411 4.18 -6.13 5.81
C GLU A 411 4.47 -7.51 5.21
N VAL A 412 3.53 -8.44 5.36
CA VAL A 412 3.63 -9.78 4.75
C VAL A 412 3.60 -9.68 3.22
N MET A 413 2.72 -8.86 2.63
CA MET A 413 2.66 -8.70 1.16
C MET A 413 3.91 -8.00 0.59
N HIS A 414 4.52 -7.07 1.32
CA HIS A 414 5.79 -6.49 0.89
C HIS A 414 6.94 -7.51 0.99
N THR A 415 6.90 -8.38 2.00
CA THR A 415 7.83 -9.52 2.10
C THR A 415 7.64 -10.50 0.95
N VAL A 416 6.40 -10.80 0.54
CA VAL A 416 6.11 -11.59 -0.68
C VAL A 416 6.79 -10.99 -1.90
N LEU A 417 6.65 -9.67 -2.11
CA LEU A 417 7.32 -8.98 -3.21
C LEU A 417 8.84 -9.14 -3.14
N ALA A 418 9.42 -8.97 -1.94
CA ALA A 418 10.86 -9.13 -1.73
C ALA A 418 11.35 -10.56 -2.04
N TYR A 419 10.56 -11.58 -1.71
CA TYR A 419 10.89 -12.97 -2.09
C TYR A 419 10.89 -13.18 -3.61
N TYR A 420 9.91 -12.61 -4.33
CA TYR A 420 9.93 -12.61 -5.79
C TYR A 420 11.17 -11.89 -6.35
N GLN A 421 11.49 -10.72 -5.80
CA GLN A 421 12.68 -9.94 -6.21
C GLN A 421 13.98 -10.68 -5.92
N ALA A 422 14.04 -11.47 -4.85
CA ALA A 422 15.15 -12.35 -4.51
C ALA A 422 15.20 -13.65 -5.35
N GLY A 423 14.24 -13.87 -6.26
CA GLY A 423 14.18 -15.05 -7.12
C GLY A 423 13.67 -16.32 -6.43
N ARG A 424 13.02 -16.19 -5.26
CA ARG A 424 12.49 -17.30 -4.47
C ARG A 424 11.01 -17.51 -4.77
N VAL A 425 10.72 -17.94 -5.97
CA VAL A 425 9.38 -17.99 -6.57
C VAL A 425 8.41 -18.89 -5.79
N GLU A 426 8.84 -20.11 -5.44
CA GLU A 426 7.96 -21.08 -4.77
C GLU A 426 7.59 -20.61 -3.36
N GLU A 427 8.56 -20.12 -2.60
CA GLU A 427 8.33 -19.61 -1.25
C GLU A 427 7.49 -18.31 -1.28
N ALA A 428 7.78 -17.44 -2.25
CA ALA A 428 6.99 -16.23 -2.48
C ALA A 428 5.52 -16.56 -2.75
N TYR A 429 5.28 -17.55 -3.62
CA TYR A 429 3.92 -17.98 -3.94
C TYR A 429 3.21 -18.65 -2.75
N CYS A 430 3.90 -19.50 -1.99
CA CYS A 430 3.35 -20.08 -0.77
C CYS A 430 2.90 -19.02 0.23
N LEU A 431 3.74 -18.02 0.46
CA LEU A 431 3.43 -16.91 1.37
C LEU A 431 2.32 -16.01 0.82
N LEU A 432 2.35 -15.69 -0.48
CA LEU A 432 1.28 -14.96 -1.17
C LEU A 432 -0.06 -15.65 -0.97
N LYS A 433 -0.13 -16.94 -1.25
CA LYS A 433 -1.36 -17.72 -1.13
C LYS A 433 -1.85 -17.76 0.32
N ALA A 434 -0.96 -18.00 1.27
CA ALA A 434 -1.31 -17.98 2.69
C ALA A 434 -1.92 -16.63 3.09
N ASN A 435 -1.26 -15.52 2.73
CA ASN A 435 -1.75 -14.20 3.08
C ASN A 435 -3.10 -13.87 2.41
N VAL A 436 -3.27 -14.24 1.13
CA VAL A 436 -4.54 -14.09 0.40
C VAL A 436 -5.68 -14.88 1.05
N LEU A 437 -5.42 -16.13 1.44
CA LEU A 437 -6.42 -16.93 2.13
C LEU A 437 -6.83 -16.32 3.47
N ASP A 438 -5.90 -15.76 4.20
CA ASP A 438 -6.17 -15.09 5.47
C ASP A 438 -7.08 -13.86 5.26
N PHE A 439 -6.68 -12.85 4.50
CA PHE A 439 -7.44 -11.61 4.39
C PHE A 439 -8.70 -11.71 3.51
N MET A 440 -8.72 -12.57 2.47
CA MET A 440 -9.86 -12.63 1.55
C MET A 440 -10.87 -13.73 1.87
N TYR A 441 -10.44 -14.84 2.47
CA TYR A 441 -11.30 -16.02 2.60
C TYR A 441 -11.56 -16.45 4.03
N LEU A 442 -10.66 -16.11 4.98
CA LEU A 442 -10.84 -16.38 6.40
C LEU A 442 -11.36 -15.18 7.18
N GLY A 443 -11.13 -13.98 6.70
CA GLY A 443 -11.61 -12.75 7.32
C GLY A 443 -13.13 -12.71 7.45
N SER A 444 -13.66 -11.93 8.38
CA SER A 444 -15.11 -11.80 8.62
C SER A 444 -15.84 -11.07 7.48
N SER A 445 -15.11 -10.39 6.63
CA SER A 445 -15.60 -9.81 5.36
C SER A 445 -14.79 -10.35 4.20
N PRO A 446 -15.26 -11.38 3.51
CA PRO A 446 -14.59 -11.93 2.33
C PRO A 446 -14.31 -10.87 1.26
N ALA A 447 -13.22 -11.05 0.52
CA ALA A 447 -12.70 -10.12 -0.50
C ALA A 447 -12.28 -8.75 0.08
N ASN A 448 -11.73 -8.75 1.27
CA ASN A 448 -11.38 -7.57 2.03
C ASN A 448 -9.87 -7.52 2.29
N PHE A 449 -9.25 -6.36 2.05
CA PHE A 449 -7.83 -6.12 2.31
C PHE A 449 -7.66 -5.56 3.73
N GLY A 450 -7.76 -6.44 4.73
CA GLY A 450 -7.65 -6.08 6.15
C GLY A 450 -6.26 -5.63 6.55
N GLN A 451 -6.17 -4.74 7.53
CA GLN A 451 -4.90 -4.26 8.08
C GLN A 451 -4.15 -5.36 8.83
N LEU A 452 -4.86 -6.04 9.72
CA LEU A 452 -4.34 -7.13 10.55
C LEU A 452 -5.12 -8.41 10.28
N SER A 453 -4.44 -9.54 10.48
CA SER A 453 -5.01 -10.86 10.34
C SER A 453 -6.09 -11.13 11.40
N LYS A 454 -7.07 -11.96 11.06
CA LYS A 454 -7.94 -12.55 12.06
C LYS A 454 -7.19 -13.52 12.99
N LEU A 455 -5.98 -13.91 12.64
CA LEU A 455 -5.09 -14.72 13.48
C LEU A 455 -4.42 -13.91 14.59
N ASP A 456 -4.64 -12.58 14.61
CA ASP A 456 -4.21 -11.72 15.72
C ASP A 456 -4.85 -12.18 17.03
N ALA A 457 -3.99 -12.55 18.00
CA ALA A 457 -4.44 -13.13 19.26
C ALA A 457 -5.06 -12.09 20.21
N ALA A 458 -4.75 -10.80 20.06
CA ALA A 458 -5.19 -9.76 20.99
C ALA A 458 -6.40 -8.97 20.51
N THR A 459 -6.42 -8.57 19.24
CA THR A 459 -7.46 -7.69 18.69
C THR A 459 -8.38 -8.40 17.69
N GLY A 460 -8.00 -9.60 17.23
CA GLY A 460 -8.67 -10.29 16.14
C GLY A 460 -8.42 -9.57 14.81
N GLU A 461 -9.43 -9.52 13.96
CA GLU A 461 -9.34 -8.87 12.65
C GLU A 461 -9.27 -7.34 12.78
N GLY A 462 -8.34 -6.73 12.08
CA GLY A 462 -8.18 -5.29 12.00
C GLY A 462 -9.14 -4.61 11.02
N TYR A 463 -8.85 -3.36 10.69
CA TYR A 463 -9.66 -2.55 9.78
C TYR A 463 -9.68 -3.12 8.36
N ARG A 464 -10.81 -2.94 7.67
CA ARG A 464 -11.09 -3.49 6.34
C ARG A 464 -10.75 -2.50 5.24
N ASP A 465 -10.44 -3.07 4.07
CA ASP A 465 -10.12 -2.33 2.85
C ASP A 465 -9.10 -1.22 3.15
N PHE A 466 -8.00 -1.65 3.73
CA PHE A 466 -6.89 -0.78 4.07
C PHE A 466 -6.09 -0.49 2.80
N ALA A 467 -5.96 0.77 2.45
CA ALA A 467 -5.35 1.17 1.19
C ALA A 467 -3.86 0.80 1.08
N ASP A 468 -3.17 0.78 2.22
CA ASP A 468 -1.81 0.27 2.37
C ASP A 468 -1.68 -1.18 1.87
N VAL A 469 -2.57 -2.06 2.34
CA VAL A 469 -2.60 -3.47 1.92
C VAL A 469 -2.96 -3.60 0.45
N THR A 470 -3.94 -2.81 -0.02
CA THR A 470 -4.37 -2.80 -1.43
C THR A 470 -3.21 -2.39 -2.35
N GLY A 471 -2.49 -1.32 -1.98
CA GLY A 471 -1.37 -0.81 -2.78
C GLY A 471 -0.21 -1.78 -2.90
N ILE A 472 0.24 -2.35 -1.78
CA ILE A 472 1.36 -3.32 -1.85
C ILE A 472 0.92 -4.66 -2.43
N SER A 473 -0.34 -5.09 -2.26
CA SER A 473 -0.86 -6.30 -2.91
C SER A 473 -0.90 -6.15 -4.43
N SER A 474 -1.21 -4.95 -4.94
CA SER A 474 -1.14 -4.66 -6.37
C SER A 474 0.28 -4.88 -6.91
N ARG A 475 1.31 -4.42 -6.20
CA ARG A 475 2.71 -4.66 -6.55
C ARG A 475 3.09 -6.14 -6.42
N ALA A 476 2.76 -6.78 -5.30
CA ALA A 476 3.12 -8.18 -5.07
C ALA A 476 2.53 -9.13 -6.14
N LEU A 477 1.34 -8.85 -6.62
CA LEU A 477 0.69 -9.62 -7.69
C LEU A 477 1.22 -9.22 -9.08
N ILE A 478 1.16 -7.94 -9.45
CA ILE A 478 1.50 -7.51 -10.81
C ILE A 478 3.01 -7.50 -11.01
N GLN A 479 3.78 -6.93 -10.09
CA GLN A 479 5.24 -6.87 -10.19
C GLN A 479 5.91 -8.18 -9.73
N GLY A 480 5.37 -8.84 -8.71
CA GLY A 480 5.90 -10.10 -8.18
C GLY A 480 5.44 -11.31 -8.99
N LEU A 481 4.18 -11.74 -8.83
CA LEU A 481 3.67 -12.97 -9.45
C LEU A 481 3.67 -12.89 -10.98
N TYR A 482 3.14 -11.81 -11.57
CA TYR A 482 3.14 -11.62 -13.03
C TYR A 482 4.44 -11.01 -13.57
N GLY A 483 5.29 -10.48 -12.71
CA GLY A 483 6.63 -9.99 -13.07
C GLY A 483 6.64 -8.73 -13.92
N ILE A 484 5.55 -7.97 -14.01
CA ILE A 484 5.46 -6.77 -14.84
C ILE A 484 6.08 -5.60 -14.09
N THR A 485 7.21 -5.11 -14.60
CA THR A 485 7.94 -3.98 -14.03
C THR A 485 8.18 -2.92 -15.11
N PRO A 486 7.30 -1.91 -15.22
CA PRO A 486 7.53 -0.79 -16.10
C PRO A 486 8.76 0.02 -15.66
N ASN A 487 9.56 0.44 -16.61
CA ASN A 487 10.70 1.33 -16.43
C ASN A 487 10.77 2.31 -17.59
N ALA A 488 9.78 3.18 -17.68
CA ALA A 488 9.67 4.17 -18.74
C ALA A 488 10.81 5.19 -18.73
N LEU A 489 11.49 5.39 -17.58
CA LEU A 489 12.69 6.21 -17.48
C LEU A 489 13.84 5.67 -18.34
N GLU A 490 13.89 4.35 -18.54
CA GLU A 490 14.84 3.66 -19.43
C GLU A 490 14.19 3.23 -20.77
N GLY A 491 12.91 3.52 -20.97
CA GLY A 491 12.17 3.16 -22.19
C GLY A 491 11.87 1.67 -22.30
N GLU A 492 11.85 0.92 -21.21
CA GLU A 492 11.60 -0.53 -21.23
C GLU A 492 10.54 -0.96 -20.22
N CYS A 493 9.93 -2.13 -20.47
CA CYS A 493 9.11 -2.85 -19.50
C CYS A 493 9.66 -4.27 -19.37
N ILE A 494 10.05 -4.64 -18.16
CA ILE A 494 10.56 -5.98 -17.87
C ILE A 494 9.38 -6.87 -17.49
N ILE A 495 9.33 -8.07 -18.08
CA ILE A 495 8.41 -9.14 -17.73
C ILE A 495 9.26 -10.31 -17.22
N ARG A 496 9.21 -10.57 -15.92
CA ARG A 496 9.91 -11.67 -15.25
C ARG A 496 8.90 -12.43 -14.37
N PRO A 497 8.14 -13.37 -14.94
CA PRO A 497 7.09 -14.07 -14.22
C PRO A 497 7.61 -14.84 -13.00
N GLY A 498 6.90 -14.69 -11.89
CA GLY A 498 7.10 -15.45 -10.66
C GLY A 498 6.09 -16.59 -10.53
N PHE A 499 5.84 -17.34 -11.61
CA PHE A 499 4.89 -18.45 -11.57
C PHE A 499 5.53 -19.70 -10.97
N PRO A 500 4.81 -20.43 -10.10
CA PRO A 500 5.24 -21.74 -9.64
C PRO A 500 5.60 -22.67 -10.80
N ALA A 501 6.61 -23.49 -10.61
CA ALA A 501 7.09 -24.42 -11.65
C ALA A 501 5.99 -25.37 -12.17
N ALA A 502 5.00 -25.67 -11.33
CA ALA A 502 3.85 -26.50 -11.67
C ALA A 502 2.83 -25.83 -12.62
N TRP A 503 2.95 -24.53 -12.89
CA TRP A 503 1.99 -23.84 -13.75
C TRP A 503 2.40 -23.90 -15.22
N ASP A 504 1.48 -24.40 -16.06
CA ASP A 504 1.67 -24.45 -17.50
C ASP A 504 1.05 -23.28 -18.25
N SER A 505 0.23 -22.49 -17.59
CA SER A 505 -0.40 -21.29 -18.16
C SER A 505 -0.82 -20.29 -17.10
N ALA A 506 -0.77 -19.01 -17.47
CA ALA A 506 -1.35 -17.91 -16.74
C ALA A 506 -1.58 -16.74 -17.70
N SER A 507 -2.53 -15.86 -17.38
CA SER A 507 -2.67 -14.60 -18.11
C SER A 507 -3.09 -13.46 -17.19
N VAL A 508 -2.76 -12.25 -17.61
CA VAL A 508 -3.11 -11.02 -16.91
C VAL A 508 -3.64 -9.99 -17.93
N HIS A 509 -4.70 -9.32 -17.53
CA HIS A 509 -5.18 -8.12 -18.17
C HIS A 509 -5.02 -6.94 -17.23
N THR A 510 -4.39 -5.88 -17.70
CA THR A 510 -4.33 -4.57 -17.05
C THR A 510 -4.61 -3.47 -18.09
N PRO A 511 -5.00 -2.24 -17.68
CA PRO A 511 -5.23 -1.17 -18.64
C PRO A 511 -4.04 -0.79 -19.53
N TYR A 512 -2.83 -1.16 -19.13
CA TYR A 512 -1.59 -0.78 -19.82
C TYR A 512 -0.83 -1.95 -20.44
N LEU A 513 -1.10 -3.19 -20.05
CA LEU A 513 -0.42 -4.37 -20.59
C LEU A 513 -1.24 -5.63 -20.35
N ASP A 514 -1.35 -6.44 -21.39
CA ASP A 514 -1.92 -7.78 -21.36
C ASP A 514 -0.84 -8.78 -21.75
N TYR A 515 -0.78 -9.91 -21.06
CA TYR A 515 -0.06 -11.06 -21.60
C TYR A 515 -0.68 -12.40 -21.21
N ALA A 516 -0.47 -13.38 -22.09
CA ALA A 516 -0.73 -14.78 -21.83
C ALA A 516 0.58 -15.56 -21.88
N PHE A 517 0.82 -16.35 -20.85
CA PHE A 517 1.92 -17.31 -20.73
C PHE A 517 1.40 -18.73 -20.95
N LYS A 518 2.11 -19.51 -21.74
CA LYS A 518 1.88 -20.95 -21.90
C LYS A 518 3.19 -21.70 -22.02
N ARG A 519 3.28 -22.85 -21.34
CA ARG A 519 4.40 -23.80 -21.51
C ARG A 519 4.04 -24.84 -22.53
N VAL A 520 4.73 -24.86 -23.67
CA VAL A 520 4.49 -25.77 -24.80
C VAL A 520 5.77 -26.54 -25.08
N ASN A 521 5.72 -27.86 -24.94
CA ASN A 521 6.89 -28.73 -25.15
C ASN A 521 8.15 -28.27 -24.36
N GLY A 522 7.96 -27.86 -23.11
CA GLY A 522 9.02 -27.39 -22.22
C GLY A 522 9.59 -25.99 -22.54
N LYS A 523 8.94 -25.26 -23.46
CA LYS A 523 9.30 -23.87 -23.79
C LYS A 523 8.21 -22.93 -23.34
N ASP A 524 8.60 -21.83 -22.72
CA ASP A 524 7.71 -20.77 -22.31
C ASP A 524 7.42 -19.84 -23.49
N VAL A 525 6.14 -19.66 -23.79
CA VAL A 525 5.63 -18.83 -24.88
C VAL A 525 4.81 -17.68 -24.27
N PHE A 526 5.08 -16.47 -24.71
CA PHE A 526 4.38 -15.26 -24.28
C PHE A 526 3.71 -14.60 -25.47
N ASP A 527 2.43 -14.24 -25.31
CA ASP A 527 1.69 -13.37 -26.18
C ASP A 527 1.41 -12.08 -25.42
N VAL A 528 1.95 -10.94 -25.89
CA VAL A 528 1.99 -9.69 -25.12
C VAL A 528 1.47 -8.52 -25.95
N THR A 529 0.52 -7.80 -25.39
CA THR A 529 0.01 -6.53 -25.93
C THR A 529 0.20 -5.40 -24.93
N GLN A 530 0.73 -4.25 -25.35
CA GLN A 530 0.93 -3.10 -24.49
C GLN A 530 0.12 -1.89 -24.92
N ASN A 531 -0.38 -1.13 -23.94
CA ASN A 531 -1.13 0.11 -24.08
C ASN A 531 -0.52 1.26 -23.27
N PHE A 532 0.79 1.26 -23.02
CA PHE A 532 1.46 2.40 -22.40
C PHE A 532 1.31 3.66 -23.27
N LYS A 533 1.20 4.83 -22.67
CA LYS A 533 1.15 6.12 -23.39
C LYS A 533 2.28 6.27 -24.41
N ARG A 534 3.45 5.74 -24.09
CA ARG A 534 4.59 5.59 -24.98
C ARG A 534 4.94 4.11 -25.03
N PRO A 535 5.08 3.52 -26.21
CA PRO A 535 5.49 2.14 -26.34
C PRO A 535 6.85 1.92 -25.66
N LEU A 536 6.93 0.91 -24.82
CA LEU A 536 8.15 0.51 -24.13
C LEU A 536 8.76 -0.73 -24.80
N LYS A 537 10.08 -0.82 -24.79
CA LYS A 537 10.77 -2.04 -25.20
C LYS A 537 10.41 -3.16 -24.21
N LEU A 538 9.77 -4.22 -24.66
CA LEU A 538 9.46 -5.37 -23.83
C LEU A 538 10.71 -6.26 -23.68
N VAL A 539 11.07 -6.56 -22.44
CA VAL A 539 12.22 -7.40 -22.07
C VAL A 539 11.71 -8.56 -21.23
N ILE A 540 11.59 -9.74 -21.84
CA ILE A 540 11.18 -10.95 -21.13
C ILE A 540 12.45 -11.60 -20.52
N ARG A 541 12.44 -11.83 -19.21
CA ARG A 541 13.50 -12.53 -18.47
C ARG A 541 12.93 -13.81 -17.87
N GLN A 542 13.64 -14.92 -18.04
CA GLN A 542 13.35 -16.22 -17.41
C GLN A 542 14.13 -16.39 -16.12
#